data_83173f824fb9dffaf102941c6cfc1a80
#
_entry.id   83173f824fb9dffaf102941c6cfc1a80
#
_cell.length_a   1.000
_cell.length_b   1.000
_cell.length_c   1.000
_cell.angle_alpha   90.00
_cell.angle_beta   90.00
_cell.angle_gamma   90.00
#
_symmetry.space_group_name_H-M   'P 1'
#
loop_
_entity.id
_entity.type
_entity.pdbx_description
1 polymer ?
#
loop_
_entity_poly.entity_id
_entity_poly.type
_entity_poly.pdbx_seq_one_letter_code
_entity_poly.pdbx_strand_id
1 'polypeptide(L)'
;VAIAPAPAPEAPPAPPAPPAPVRAARPAIGNVQSCAPKADDYPPAAIRAEATGTTKIRFTVDAQGKLAKAEVVRSAGSSREHRALDRVAEQKLSECKFTPGIDENGRPTGGTFEVDYVWKLN
;
A
#
# COMPACT_ATOMS: atom_id res chain seq x y z
N VAL A 1 47.47 50.10 11.70
CA VAL A 1 47.28 48.72 12.09
C VAL A 1 46.23 48.11 11.18
N ALA A 2 46.73 47.33 10.32
CA ALA A 2 45.81 46.64 9.45
C ALA A 2 45.02 45.64 10.27
N ILE A 3 43.82 45.97 10.49
CA ILE A 3 42.95 45.04 11.10
C ILE A 3 42.65 44.05 9.98
N ALA A 4 43.08 42.87 10.19
CA ALA A 4 42.69 41.80 9.30
C ALA A 4 41.16 41.87 9.18
N PRO A 5 40.66 42.02 8.00
CA PRO A 5 39.23 42.03 7.85
C PRO A 5 38.70 40.79 8.53
N ALA A 6 37.76 41.03 9.37
CA ALA A 6 37.09 39.90 9.99
C ALA A 6 36.79 38.91 8.87
N PRO A 7 37.07 37.67 9.08
CA PRO A 7 36.77 36.69 8.05
C PRO A 7 35.33 36.92 7.63
N ALA A 8 35.15 37.08 6.35
CA ALA A 8 33.82 37.24 5.84
C ALA A 8 32.94 36.19 6.54
N PRO A 9 31.80 36.66 7.04
CA PRO A 9 30.93 35.70 7.68
C PRO A 9 30.77 34.55 6.71
N GLU A 10 31.06 33.39 7.16
CA GLU A 10 30.89 32.24 6.35
C GLU A 10 29.50 32.30 5.77
N ALA A 11 29.44 32.18 4.46
CA ALA A 11 28.16 32.08 3.83
C ALA A 11 27.37 31.04 4.62
N PRO A 12 26.14 31.37 4.97
CA PRO A 12 25.32 30.38 5.63
C PRO A 12 25.42 29.08 4.85
N PRO A 13 25.57 27.97 5.53
CA PRO A 13 25.69 26.72 4.82
C PRO A 13 24.58 26.66 3.81
N ALA A 14 24.95 26.40 2.58
CA ALA A 14 23.97 26.21 1.55
C ALA A 14 22.87 25.30 2.11
N PRO A 15 21.60 25.64 1.89
CA PRO A 15 20.55 24.77 2.30
C PRO A 15 20.92 23.36 1.79
N PRO A 16 20.78 22.36 2.62
CA PRO A 16 21.16 21.04 2.18
C PRO A 16 20.56 20.82 0.81
N ALA A 17 21.42 20.49 -0.12
CA ALA A 17 20.97 20.17 -1.45
C ALA A 17 19.74 19.31 -1.27
N PRO A 18 18.67 19.60 -2.02
CA PRO A 18 17.52 18.74 -1.97
C PRO A 18 18.08 17.34 -2.10
N PRO A 19 17.70 16.45 -1.20
CA PRO A 19 18.25 15.13 -1.25
C PRO A 19 18.23 14.74 -2.70
N ALA A 20 19.37 14.38 -3.18
CA ALA A 20 19.50 13.88 -4.52
C ALA A 20 18.27 13.07 -4.82
N PRO A 21 17.76 13.14 -6.04
CA PRO A 21 16.59 12.37 -6.43
C PRO A 21 16.91 10.94 -6.13
N VAL A 22 16.98 10.79 -5.09
CA VAL A 22 17.03 9.72 -4.37
C VAL A 22 16.02 8.88 -4.93
N ARG A 23 16.36 7.91 -5.25
CA ARG A 23 15.59 6.80 -4.98
C ARG A 23 14.74 7.08 -3.80
N ALA A 24 13.71 7.85 -4.03
CA ALA A 24 12.70 8.10 -3.06
C ALA A 24 12.28 6.76 -2.51
N ALA A 25 12.25 6.68 -1.21
CA ALA A 25 11.69 5.54 -0.55
C ALA A 25 10.41 5.16 -1.28
N ARG A 26 10.32 3.93 -1.71
CA ARG A 26 9.13 3.44 -2.41
C ARG A 26 8.29 2.66 -1.44
N PRO A 27 6.99 2.92 -1.40
CA PRO A 27 6.12 2.13 -0.54
C PRO A 27 6.02 0.70 -1.03
N ALA A 28 5.70 -0.21 -0.15
CA ALA A 28 5.36 -1.55 -0.53
C ALA A 28 4.11 -1.54 -1.41
N ILE A 29 4.07 -2.36 -2.42
CA ILE A 29 2.92 -2.46 -3.30
C ILE A 29 2.65 -3.91 -3.67
N GLY A 30 1.42 -4.18 -4.07
CA GLY A 30 1.03 -5.48 -4.56
C GLY A 30 0.44 -5.38 -5.94
N ASN A 31 0.75 -6.35 -6.79
CA ASN A 31 0.13 -6.41 -8.10
C ASN A 31 -1.22 -7.11 -7.95
N VAL A 32 -2.22 -6.32 -7.56
CA VAL A 32 -3.53 -6.87 -7.24
C VAL A 32 -4.36 -7.27 -8.46
N GLN A 33 -4.00 -6.79 -9.64
CA GLN A 33 -4.77 -7.10 -10.84
C GLN A 33 -4.63 -8.56 -11.28
N SER A 34 -3.49 -9.16 -11.02
CA SER A 34 -3.24 -10.53 -11.45
C SER A 34 -3.90 -11.57 -10.54
N CYS A 35 -4.27 -11.19 -9.34
CA CYS A 35 -4.80 -12.11 -8.33
C CYS A 35 -6.13 -11.68 -7.77
N ALA A 36 -6.69 -10.58 -8.26
CA ALA A 36 -7.98 -10.09 -7.79
C ALA A 36 -9.08 -11.13 -8.00
N PRO A 37 -10.12 -11.12 -7.17
CA PRO A 37 -11.25 -12.04 -7.36
C PRO A 37 -11.82 -11.91 -8.76
N LYS A 38 -12.18 -13.05 -9.32
CA LYS A 38 -12.82 -13.11 -10.64
C LYS A 38 -14.31 -13.31 -10.47
N ALA A 39 -15.04 -13.25 -11.57
CA ALA A 39 -16.48 -13.44 -11.52
C ALA A 39 -16.87 -14.73 -10.80
N ASP A 40 -16.10 -15.79 -11.00
CA ASP A 40 -16.35 -17.08 -10.38
C ASP A 40 -16.14 -17.07 -8.87
N ASP A 41 -15.41 -16.10 -8.37
CA ASP A 41 -15.11 -15.98 -6.93
C ASP A 41 -16.20 -15.20 -6.20
N TYR A 42 -17.13 -14.64 -6.91
CA TYR A 42 -18.24 -13.89 -6.31
C TYR A 42 -19.17 -14.89 -5.61
N PRO A 43 -19.37 -14.78 -4.29
CA PRO A 43 -20.20 -15.76 -3.59
C PRO A 43 -21.62 -15.80 -4.14
N PRO A 44 -22.16 -17.00 -4.38
CA PRO A 44 -23.52 -17.11 -4.92
C PRO A 44 -24.58 -16.41 -4.08
N ALA A 45 -24.45 -16.47 -2.75
CA ALA A 45 -25.40 -15.78 -1.88
C ALA A 45 -25.34 -14.27 -2.06
N ALA A 46 -24.14 -13.73 -2.30
CA ALA A 46 -23.97 -12.31 -2.54
C ALA A 46 -24.56 -11.91 -3.89
N ILE A 47 -24.43 -12.78 -4.90
CA ILE A 47 -25.05 -12.52 -6.19
C ILE A 47 -26.57 -12.47 -6.05
N ARG A 48 -27.15 -13.44 -5.35
CA ARG A 48 -28.60 -13.50 -5.14
C ARG A 48 -29.11 -12.29 -4.37
N ALA A 49 -28.32 -11.81 -3.45
CA ALA A 49 -28.68 -10.63 -2.63
C ALA A 49 -28.31 -9.32 -3.34
N GLU A 50 -27.71 -9.42 -4.53
CA GLU A 50 -27.21 -8.24 -5.26
C GLU A 50 -26.29 -7.38 -4.40
N ALA A 51 -25.47 -8.03 -3.58
CA ALA A 51 -24.55 -7.33 -2.69
C ALA A 51 -23.38 -6.78 -3.50
N THR A 52 -23.19 -5.47 -3.41
CA THR A 52 -22.09 -4.76 -4.06
C THR A 52 -21.47 -3.81 -3.05
N GLY A 53 -20.35 -3.23 -3.40
CA GLY A 53 -19.68 -2.26 -2.54
C GLY A 53 -18.17 -2.31 -2.72
N THR A 54 -17.46 -1.65 -1.85
CA THR A 54 -16.00 -1.59 -1.90
C THR A 54 -15.45 -2.13 -0.59
N THR A 55 -14.56 -3.09 -0.69
CA THR A 55 -13.82 -3.63 0.45
C THR A 55 -12.45 -3.00 0.46
N LYS A 56 -12.08 -2.36 1.58
CA LYS A 56 -10.74 -1.82 1.75
C LYS A 56 -9.96 -2.74 2.67
N ILE A 57 -8.81 -3.18 2.20
CA ILE A 57 -7.96 -4.10 2.94
C ILE A 57 -6.59 -3.48 3.14
N ARG A 58 -6.08 -3.55 4.35
CA ARG A 58 -4.73 -3.11 4.67
C ARG A 58 -3.82 -4.31 4.70
N PHE A 59 -2.76 -4.24 3.90
CA PHE A 59 -1.75 -5.29 3.85
C PHE A 59 -0.46 -4.80 4.48
N THR A 60 0.16 -5.66 5.27
CA THR A 60 1.48 -5.39 5.82
C THR A 60 2.42 -6.46 5.28
N VAL A 61 3.50 -6.03 4.64
CA VAL A 61 4.48 -6.94 4.07
C VAL A 61 5.83 -6.75 4.75
N ASP A 62 6.62 -7.81 4.78
CA ASP A 62 7.95 -7.74 5.37
C ASP A 62 8.99 -7.29 4.33
N ALA A 63 10.24 -7.20 4.75
CA ALA A 63 11.32 -6.74 3.88
C ALA A 63 11.56 -7.65 2.68
N GLN A 64 11.10 -8.89 2.73
CA GLN A 64 11.23 -9.84 1.64
C GLN A 64 10.01 -9.83 0.72
N GLY A 65 9.02 -8.98 1.00
CA GLY A 65 7.81 -8.93 0.21
C GLY A 65 6.79 -9.98 0.60
N LYS A 66 6.99 -10.67 1.71
CA LYS A 66 6.02 -11.65 2.18
C LYS A 66 4.92 -10.97 2.97
N LEU A 67 3.71 -11.44 2.76
CA LEU A 67 2.57 -10.92 3.50
C LEU A 67 2.68 -11.31 4.97
N ALA A 68 2.74 -10.32 5.84
CA ALA A 68 2.77 -10.53 7.29
C ALA A 68 1.38 -10.42 7.89
N LYS A 69 0.52 -9.56 7.32
CA LYS A 69 -0.81 -9.33 7.85
C LYS A 69 -1.72 -8.77 6.78
N ALA A 70 -2.97 -9.20 6.80
CA ALA A 70 -4.02 -8.63 5.97
C ALA A 70 -5.23 -8.41 6.86
N GLU A 71 -5.83 -7.20 6.79
CA GLU A 71 -7.02 -6.91 7.59
C GLU A 71 -8.00 -6.06 6.79
N VAL A 72 -9.27 -6.39 6.91
CA VAL A 72 -10.33 -5.60 6.30
C VAL A 72 -10.54 -4.38 7.17
N VAL A 73 -10.23 -3.20 6.64
CA VAL A 73 -10.39 -1.95 7.38
C VAL A 73 -11.70 -1.24 7.04
N ARG A 74 -12.31 -1.61 5.92
CA ARG A 74 -13.65 -1.15 5.57
C ARG A 74 -14.38 -2.25 4.83
N SER A 75 -15.52 -2.65 5.36
CA SER A 75 -16.36 -3.66 4.75
C SER A 75 -17.10 -3.11 3.53
N ALA A 76 -17.42 -3.99 2.60
CA ALA A 76 -18.25 -3.63 1.44
C ALA A 76 -19.66 -3.23 1.86
N GLY A 77 -20.10 -3.62 3.03
CA GLY A 77 -21.42 -3.27 3.55
C GLY A 77 -21.65 -3.94 4.90
N SER A 78 -22.87 -3.83 5.39
CA SER A 78 -23.20 -4.31 6.74
C SER A 78 -23.85 -5.68 6.78
N SER A 79 -24.22 -6.24 5.63
CA SER A 79 -24.94 -7.51 5.60
C SER A 79 -23.98 -8.69 5.69
N ARG A 80 -24.54 -9.88 5.93
CA ARG A 80 -23.78 -11.12 5.95
C ARG A 80 -23.12 -11.36 4.59
N GLU A 81 -23.83 -11.05 3.52
CA GLU A 81 -23.33 -11.23 2.17
C GLU A 81 -22.15 -10.31 1.89
N HIS A 82 -22.18 -9.08 2.41
CA HIS A 82 -21.06 -8.17 2.29
C HIS A 82 -19.83 -8.69 3.04
N ARG A 83 -20.03 -9.31 4.21
CA ARG A 83 -18.91 -9.90 4.95
C ARG A 83 -18.31 -11.06 4.19
N ALA A 84 -19.14 -11.81 3.45
CA ALA A 84 -18.63 -12.88 2.61
C ALA A 84 -17.76 -12.30 1.48
N LEU A 85 -18.17 -11.16 0.90
CA LEU A 85 -17.36 -10.48 -0.10
C LEU A 85 -16.01 -10.04 0.49
N ASP A 86 -16.03 -9.49 1.69
CA ASP A 86 -14.81 -9.05 2.37
C ASP A 86 -13.85 -10.22 2.56
N ARG A 87 -14.35 -11.38 2.96
CA ARG A 87 -13.50 -12.56 3.17
C ARG A 87 -12.89 -13.05 1.86
N VAL A 88 -13.67 -13.06 0.79
CA VAL A 88 -13.15 -13.48 -0.52
C VAL A 88 -12.09 -12.50 -0.98
N ALA A 89 -12.34 -11.20 -0.85
CA ALA A 89 -11.35 -10.19 -1.24
C ALA A 89 -10.06 -10.36 -0.45
N GLU A 90 -10.16 -10.51 0.87
CA GLU A 90 -8.99 -10.70 1.71
C GLU A 90 -8.22 -11.95 1.30
N GLN A 91 -8.91 -13.06 1.10
CA GLN A 91 -8.28 -14.32 0.77
C GLN A 91 -7.60 -14.26 -0.60
N LYS A 92 -8.30 -13.76 -1.62
CA LYS A 92 -7.75 -13.73 -2.97
C LYS A 92 -6.64 -12.71 -3.11
N LEU A 93 -6.82 -11.53 -2.55
CA LEU A 93 -5.80 -10.50 -2.63
C LEU A 93 -4.56 -10.88 -1.82
N SER A 94 -4.72 -11.68 -0.78
CA SER A 94 -3.58 -12.17 0.00
C SER A 94 -2.70 -13.13 -0.79
N GLU A 95 -3.20 -13.71 -1.86
CA GLU A 95 -2.43 -14.58 -2.74
C GLU A 95 -1.63 -13.82 -3.76
N CYS A 96 -1.76 -12.49 -3.78
CA CYS A 96 -1.01 -11.65 -4.71
C CYS A 96 0.47 -11.63 -4.38
N LYS A 97 1.26 -11.32 -5.38
CA LYS A 97 2.67 -11.07 -5.16
C LYS A 97 2.84 -9.64 -4.72
N PHE A 98 3.60 -9.45 -3.66
CA PHE A 98 3.84 -8.13 -3.10
C PHE A 98 5.30 -7.74 -3.31
N THR A 99 5.52 -6.44 -3.51
CA THR A 99 6.86 -5.89 -3.62
C THR A 99 7.15 -5.13 -2.33
N PRO A 100 8.27 -5.44 -1.66
CA PRO A 100 8.58 -4.72 -0.42
C PRO A 100 8.87 -3.26 -0.70
N GLY A 101 8.70 -2.43 0.30
CA GLY A 101 9.12 -1.04 0.21
C GLY A 101 10.64 -0.95 0.11
N ILE A 102 11.13 0.20 -0.30
CA ILE A 102 12.56 0.48 -0.39
C ILE A 102 12.80 1.76 0.39
N ASP A 103 13.77 1.74 1.30
CA ASP A 103 14.09 2.92 2.08
C ASP A 103 15.01 3.87 1.31
N GLU A 104 15.37 4.98 1.92
CA GLU A 104 16.19 6.01 1.29
C GLU A 104 17.58 5.52 0.89
N ASN A 105 18.05 4.45 1.49
CA ASN A 105 19.33 3.85 1.19
C ASN A 105 19.26 2.74 0.16
N GLY A 106 18.08 2.53 -0.41
CA GLY A 106 17.87 1.48 -1.40
C GLY A 106 17.72 0.10 -0.80
N ARG A 107 17.52 -0.01 0.49
CA ARG A 107 17.37 -1.30 1.15
C ARG A 107 15.92 -1.71 1.21
N PRO A 108 15.64 -2.99 1.00
CA PRO A 108 14.27 -3.46 1.17
C PRO A 108 13.79 -3.23 2.60
N THR A 109 12.58 -2.77 2.73
CA THR A 109 11.95 -2.56 4.02
C THR A 109 10.53 -3.06 3.96
N GLY A 110 9.99 -3.47 5.09
CA GLY A 110 8.59 -3.81 5.16
C GLY A 110 7.74 -2.56 4.94
N GLY A 111 6.46 -2.74 4.79
CA GLY A 111 5.57 -1.61 4.61
C GLY A 111 4.12 -2.03 4.68
N THR A 112 3.28 -1.01 4.73
CA THR A 112 1.84 -1.19 4.81
C THR A 112 1.18 -0.38 3.70
N PHE A 113 0.20 -0.96 3.05
CA PHE A 113 -0.57 -0.26 2.02
C PHE A 113 -2.00 -0.74 2.04
N GLU A 114 -2.89 0.06 1.47
CA GLU A 114 -4.31 -0.27 1.41
C GLU A 114 -4.75 -0.47 -0.03
N VAL A 115 -5.66 -1.41 -0.21
CA VAL A 115 -6.21 -1.71 -1.53
C VAL A 115 -7.73 -1.66 -1.43
N ASP A 116 -8.35 -0.96 -2.38
CA ASP A 116 -9.80 -0.94 -2.50
C ASP A 116 -10.20 -1.93 -3.60
N TYR A 117 -11.05 -2.87 -3.25
CA TYR A 117 -11.61 -3.78 -4.24
C TYR A 117 -13.09 -3.49 -4.40
N VAL A 118 -13.48 -3.19 -5.63
CA VAL A 118 -14.87 -2.83 -5.93
C VAL A 118 -15.62 -4.05 -6.42
N TRP A 119 -16.68 -4.41 -5.70
CA TRP A 119 -17.56 -5.50 -6.06
C TRP A 119 -18.69 -4.97 -6.91
N LYS A 120 -18.78 -5.42 -8.15
CA LYS A 120 -19.81 -5.00 -9.09
C LYS A 120 -20.51 -6.20 -9.67
N LEU A 121 -21.81 -6.06 -9.87
CA LEU A 121 -22.61 -7.00 -10.62
C LEU A 121 -22.97 -6.36 -11.96
N ASN A 122 -22.81 -7.11 -13.03
CA ASN A 122 -23.17 -6.62 -14.36
C ASN A 122 -24.64 -6.86 -14.63
#